data_414c2c56f3fcbc133ea14aa74d6a69c6
#
_entry.id   414c2c56f3fcbc133ea14aa74d6a69c6
#
_cell.length_a   1.000
_cell.length_b   1.000
_cell.length_c   1.000
_cell.angle_alpha   90.00
_cell.angle_beta   90.00
_cell.angle_gamma   90.00
#
_symmetry.space_group_name_H-M   'P 1'
#
loop_
_entity.id
_entity.type
_entity.pdbx_description
1 polymer ?
#
loop_
_entity_poly.entity_id
_entity_poly.type
_entity_poly.pdbx_seq_one_letter_code
_entity_poly.pdbx_strand_id
1 'polypeptide(L)'
;YIGGNVAEKIKIANERTLVMCLIETAEGIENVEKIAAVPGVDVLWLGHFDLTNFLGIPAQFDHPKYVAAIRKMVAAASKHGKILACMTADEKWSRDYWEKGFRLFSVGIDSMLLQGALKQGIGVLQSLDESGKKNK
;
A
#
# COMPACT_ATOMS: atom_id res chain seq x y z
N TYR A 1 18.14 -18.15 -21.07
CA TYR A 1 17.03 -18.60 -21.92
C TYR A 1 16.81 -20.11 -21.66
N ILE A 2 15.78 -20.46 -20.88
CA ILE A 2 15.43 -21.86 -20.64
C ILE A 2 14.55 -22.30 -21.80
N GLY A 3 14.95 -23.31 -22.60
CA GLY A 3 14.19 -23.86 -23.70
C GLY A 3 12.78 -24.32 -23.31
N GLY A 4 11.91 -24.66 -24.27
CA GLY A 4 10.55 -25.16 -24.06
C GLY A 4 9.49 -24.44 -24.88
N ASN A 5 8.25 -24.92 -24.83
CA ASN A 5 7.12 -24.36 -25.58
C ASN A 5 6.74 -22.98 -25.05
N VAL A 6 6.91 -21.94 -25.87
CA VAL A 6 6.63 -20.55 -25.51
C VAL A 6 5.15 -20.33 -25.17
N ALA A 7 4.24 -20.95 -25.93
CA ALA A 7 2.80 -20.80 -25.69
C ALA A 7 2.39 -21.39 -24.32
N GLU A 8 2.96 -22.51 -23.93
CA GLU A 8 2.72 -23.11 -22.62
C GLU A 8 3.27 -22.23 -21.48
N LYS A 9 4.47 -21.67 -21.67
CA LYS A 9 5.04 -20.73 -20.70
C LYS A 9 4.21 -19.47 -20.52
N ILE A 10 3.69 -18.90 -21.61
CA ILE A 10 2.79 -17.74 -21.55
C ILE A 10 1.51 -18.11 -20.79
N LYS A 11 0.91 -19.27 -21.06
CA LYS A 11 -0.27 -19.73 -20.34
C LYS A 11 -0.01 -19.84 -18.84
N ILE A 12 1.09 -20.50 -18.46
CA ILE A 12 1.49 -20.64 -17.04
C ILE A 12 1.77 -19.28 -16.40
N ALA A 13 2.43 -18.36 -17.14
CA ALA A 13 2.70 -17.02 -16.64
C ALA A 13 1.38 -16.26 -16.37
N ASN A 14 0.43 -16.30 -17.28
CA ASN A 14 -0.88 -15.65 -17.13
C ASN A 14 -1.68 -16.22 -15.94
N GLU A 15 -1.54 -17.52 -15.65
CA GLU A 15 -2.19 -18.15 -14.50
C GLU A 15 -1.56 -17.76 -13.16
N ARG A 16 -0.31 -17.26 -13.15
CA ARG A 16 0.46 -16.93 -11.93
C ARG A 16 0.64 -15.44 -11.69
N THR A 17 0.44 -14.63 -12.71
CA THR A 17 0.67 -13.17 -12.64
C THR A 17 -0.56 -12.48 -12.05
N LEU A 18 -0.35 -11.69 -11.01
CA LEU A 18 -1.36 -10.77 -10.49
C LEU A 18 -1.23 -9.40 -11.17
N VAL A 19 -2.33 -8.86 -11.64
CA VAL A 19 -2.40 -7.50 -12.18
C VAL A 19 -2.91 -6.57 -11.10
N MET A 20 -2.04 -5.66 -10.64
CA MET A 20 -2.36 -4.67 -9.62
C MET A 20 -2.46 -3.28 -10.26
N CYS A 21 -3.63 -2.66 -10.16
CA CYS A 21 -3.84 -1.29 -10.63
C CYS A 21 -3.65 -0.30 -9.48
N LEU A 22 -2.67 0.59 -9.61
CA LEU A 22 -2.42 1.67 -8.65
C LEU A 22 -3.46 2.77 -8.84
N ILE A 23 -4.23 3.04 -7.81
CA ILE A 23 -5.30 4.04 -7.76
C ILE A 23 -4.82 5.19 -6.86
N GLU A 24 -4.34 6.27 -7.49
CA GLU A 24 -3.67 7.37 -6.78
C GLU A 24 -4.03 8.75 -7.32
N THR A 25 -4.93 8.82 -8.31
CA THR A 25 -5.37 10.08 -8.91
C THR A 25 -6.86 10.30 -8.72
N ALA A 26 -7.31 11.55 -8.81
CA ALA A 26 -8.73 11.89 -8.79
C ALA A 26 -9.48 11.18 -9.93
N GLU A 27 -8.92 11.15 -11.15
CA GLU A 27 -9.46 10.44 -12.29
C GLU A 27 -9.51 8.93 -12.06
N GLY A 28 -8.47 8.35 -11.44
CA GLY A 28 -8.44 6.94 -11.04
C GLY A 28 -9.59 6.58 -10.12
N ILE A 29 -9.88 7.42 -9.13
CA ILE A 29 -11.03 7.27 -8.24
C ILE A 29 -12.37 7.46 -8.98
N GLU A 30 -12.45 8.40 -9.92
CA GLU A 30 -13.67 8.57 -10.72
C GLU A 30 -13.99 7.32 -11.54
N ASN A 31 -12.98 6.67 -12.07
CA ASN A 31 -13.10 5.48 -12.91
C ASN A 31 -12.89 4.15 -12.18
N VAL A 32 -12.72 4.15 -10.86
CA VAL A 32 -12.30 2.94 -10.10
C VAL A 32 -13.23 1.74 -10.31
N GLU A 33 -14.53 1.97 -10.48
CA GLU A 33 -15.47 0.89 -10.77
C GLU A 33 -15.26 0.30 -12.16
N LYS A 34 -14.99 1.14 -13.18
CA LYS A 34 -14.67 0.68 -14.53
C LYS A 34 -13.35 -0.10 -14.55
N ILE A 35 -12.35 0.35 -13.78
CA ILE A 35 -11.07 -0.34 -13.64
C ILE A 35 -11.28 -1.70 -12.97
N ALA A 36 -12.03 -1.73 -11.88
CA ALA A 36 -12.35 -2.97 -11.17
C ALA A 36 -13.14 -3.97 -12.04
N ALA A 37 -13.97 -3.48 -12.97
CA ALA A 37 -14.76 -4.33 -13.88
C ALA A 37 -13.93 -4.98 -14.99
N VAL A 38 -12.69 -4.53 -15.25
CA VAL A 38 -11.83 -5.10 -16.30
C VAL A 38 -11.46 -6.54 -15.96
N PRO A 39 -11.72 -7.50 -16.89
CA PRO A 39 -11.25 -8.86 -16.71
C PRO A 39 -9.72 -8.92 -16.63
N GLY A 40 -9.19 -9.69 -15.68
CA GLY A 40 -7.74 -9.83 -15.48
C GLY A 40 -7.12 -8.81 -14.54
N VAL A 41 -7.85 -7.78 -14.09
CA VAL A 41 -7.44 -6.98 -12.92
C VAL A 41 -7.74 -7.78 -11.67
N ASP A 42 -6.75 -7.97 -10.80
CA ASP A 42 -6.87 -8.75 -9.57
C ASP A 42 -6.92 -7.86 -8.32
N VAL A 43 -6.14 -6.79 -8.32
CA VAL A 43 -5.91 -5.96 -7.15
C VAL A 43 -6.08 -4.48 -7.50
N LEU A 44 -6.75 -3.75 -6.61
CA LEU A 44 -6.75 -2.30 -6.57
C LEU A 44 -5.78 -1.85 -5.47
N TRP A 45 -4.68 -1.23 -5.86
CA TRP A 45 -3.65 -0.74 -4.95
C TRP A 45 -3.85 0.74 -4.68
N LEU A 46 -3.99 1.13 -3.43
CA LEU A 46 -4.15 2.51 -3.02
C LEU A 46 -2.81 3.23 -2.87
N GLY A 47 -2.61 4.31 -3.62
CA GLY A 47 -1.52 5.27 -3.43
C GLY A 47 -1.96 6.45 -2.55
N HIS A 48 -1.81 6.33 -1.23
CA HIS A 48 -2.38 7.29 -0.26
C HIS A 48 -1.95 8.73 -0.47
N PHE A 49 -0.63 8.95 -0.51
CA PHE A 49 -0.06 10.30 -0.55
C PHE A 49 -0.37 10.99 -1.86
N ASP A 50 -0.16 10.30 -2.98
CA ASP A 50 -0.42 10.85 -4.30
C ASP A 50 -1.91 11.12 -4.47
N LEU A 51 -2.79 10.23 -4.01
CA LEU A 51 -4.22 10.49 -4.03
C LEU A 51 -4.59 11.77 -3.28
N THR A 52 -4.03 12.01 -2.09
CA THR A 52 -4.33 13.26 -1.36
C THR A 52 -3.83 14.50 -2.11
N ASN A 53 -2.67 14.40 -2.78
CA ASN A 53 -2.14 15.49 -3.62
C ASN A 53 -3.07 15.78 -4.80
N PHE A 54 -3.49 14.75 -5.54
CA PHE A 54 -4.41 14.89 -6.67
C PHE A 54 -5.81 15.37 -6.28
N LEU A 55 -6.24 15.12 -5.04
CA LEU A 55 -7.49 15.65 -4.48
C LEU A 55 -7.36 17.10 -3.97
N GLY A 56 -6.16 17.69 -4.01
CA GLY A 56 -5.87 19.03 -3.50
C GLY A 56 -5.88 19.14 -1.97
N ILE A 57 -5.60 18.06 -1.27
CA ILE A 57 -5.61 17.92 0.20
C ILE A 57 -4.37 17.16 0.70
N PRO A 58 -3.14 17.60 0.39
CA PRO A 58 -1.93 16.84 0.66
C PRO A 58 -1.83 16.36 2.12
N ALA A 59 -1.62 15.06 2.29
CA ALA A 59 -1.47 14.35 3.57
C ALA A 59 -2.66 14.49 4.55
N GLN A 60 -3.86 14.90 4.09
CA GLN A 60 -5.06 15.02 4.93
C GLN A 60 -5.92 13.76 4.81
N PHE A 61 -5.55 12.69 5.49
CA PHE A 61 -6.18 11.37 5.39
C PHE A 61 -7.56 11.27 6.07
N ASP A 62 -7.90 12.21 6.95
CA ASP A 62 -9.22 12.32 7.58
C ASP A 62 -10.17 13.27 6.82
N HIS A 63 -9.69 13.90 5.76
CA HIS A 63 -10.51 14.84 4.99
C HIS A 63 -11.68 14.13 4.30
N PRO A 64 -12.90 14.71 4.27
CA PRO A 64 -14.09 14.08 3.67
C PRO A 64 -13.90 13.61 2.22
N LYS A 65 -13.15 14.34 1.40
CA LYS A 65 -12.83 13.94 0.02
C LYS A 65 -12.05 12.63 -0.02
N TYR A 66 -11.04 12.47 0.85
CA TYR A 66 -10.26 11.26 0.94
C TYR A 66 -11.08 10.08 1.43
N VAL A 67 -11.84 10.28 2.51
CA VAL A 67 -12.74 9.25 3.05
C VAL A 67 -13.76 8.79 2.01
N ALA A 68 -14.32 9.71 1.23
CA ALA A 68 -15.25 9.38 0.15
C ALA A 68 -14.57 8.58 -0.97
N ALA A 69 -13.32 8.92 -1.34
CA ALA A 69 -12.53 8.20 -2.33
C ALA A 69 -12.27 6.75 -1.87
N ILE A 70 -11.87 6.54 -0.61
CA ILE A 70 -11.66 5.19 -0.05
C ILE A 70 -12.96 4.39 -0.07
N ARG A 71 -14.10 4.97 0.34
CA ARG A 71 -15.40 4.29 0.29
C ARG A 71 -15.77 3.85 -1.13
N LYS A 72 -15.53 4.71 -2.12
CA LYS A 72 -15.79 4.41 -3.53
C LYS A 72 -14.93 3.26 -4.03
N MET A 73 -13.63 3.25 -3.66
CA MET A 73 -12.70 2.17 -3.99
C MET A 73 -13.11 0.84 -3.35
N VAL A 74 -13.49 0.86 -2.06
CA VAL A 74 -13.98 -0.32 -1.32
C VAL A 74 -15.24 -0.87 -1.97
N ALA A 75 -16.21 -0.02 -2.33
CA ALA A 75 -17.44 -0.43 -2.99
C ALA A 75 -17.17 -1.08 -4.36
N ALA A 76 -16.27 -0.48 -5.16
CA ALA A 76 -15.87 -1.03 -6.46
C ALA A 76 -15.20 -2.40 -6.32
N ALA A 77 -14.27 -2.53 -5.39
CA ALA A 77 -13.58 -3.80 -5.13
C ALA A 77 -14.55 -4.89 -4.69
N SER A 78 -15.44 -4.58 -3.75
CA SER A 78 -16.48 -5.52 -3.27
C SER A 78 -17.41 -5.97 -4.39
N LYS A 79 -17.89 -5.04 -5.23
CA LYS A 79 -18.80 -5.32 -6.34
C LYS A 79 -18.20 -6.26 -7.38
N HIS A 80 -16.90 -6.11 -7.66
CA HIS A 80 -16.20 -6.85 -8.71
C HIS A 80 -15.27 -7.95 -8.18
N GLY A 81 -15.33 -8.28 -6.87
CA GLY A 81 -14.52 -9.33 -6.26
C GLY A 81 -13.01 -9.08 -6.32
N LYS A 82 -12.58 -7.80 -6.25
CA LYS A 82 -11.16 -7.44 -6.32
C LYS A 82 -10.53 -7.31 -4.93
N ILE A 83 -9.24 -7.62 -4.84
CA ILE A 83 -8.47 -7.44 -3.61
C ILE A 83 -8.11 -5.97 -3.46
N LEU A 84 -8.31 -5.42 -2.26
CA LEU A 84 -7.80 -4.11 -1.89
C LEU A 84 -6.41 -4.22 -1.28
N ALA A 85 -5.50 -3.38 -1.76
CA ALA A 85 -4.11 -3.35 -1.31
C ALA A 85 -3.64 -1.94 -0.99
N CYS A 86 -2.71 -1.83 -0.05
CA CYS A 86 -2.03 -0.58 0.27
C CYS A 86 -0.69 -0.82 0.98
N MET A 87 0.14 0.22 1.04
CA MET A 87 1.28 0.25 1.94
C MET A 87 0.83 0.74 3.32
N THR A 88 1.38 0.17 4.39
CA THR A 88 1.19 0.66 5.75
C THR A 88 2.54 0.88 6.43
N ALA A 89 2.65 1.98 7.19
CA ALA A 89 3.88 2.35 7.86
C ALA A 89 3.93 1.89 9.32
N ASP A 90 2.75 1.67 9.94
CA ASP A 90 2.61 1.35 11.35
C ASP A 90 1.37 0.49 11.65
N GLU A 91 1.23 0.11 12.92
CA GLU A 91 0.13 -0.73 13.39
C GLU A 91 -1.24 -0.05 13.23
N LYS A 92 -1.32 1.25 13.52
CA LYS A 92 -2.59 2.00 13.44
C LYS A 92 -3.13 1.97 12.02
N TRP A 93 -2.29 2.29 11.02
CA TRP A 93 -2.66 2.25 9.61
C TRP A 93 -3.04 0.84 9.16
N SER A 94 -2.30 -0.17 9.60
CA SER A 94 -2.58 -1.56 9.26
C SER A 94 -3.95 -1.99 9.76
N ARG A 95 -4.31 -1.65 11.00
CA ARG A 95 -5.64 -1.96 11.57
C ARG A 95 -6.74 -1.19 10.86
N ASP A 96 -6.57 0.13 10.68
CA ASP A 96 -7.57 0.99 10.03
C ASP A 96 -7.92 0.49 8.63
N TYR A 97 -6.94 0.09 7.83
CA TYR A 97 -7.20 -0.41 6.48
C TYR A 97 -7.69 -1.85 6.46
N TRP A 98 -7.26 -2.68 7.41
CA TRP A 98 -7.82 -4.02 7.58
C TRP A 98 -9.32 -3.97 7.86
N GLU A 99 -9.77 -3.08 8.74
CA GLU A 99 -11.19 -2.85 9.06
C GLU A 99 -11.98 -2.35 7.85
N LYS A 100 -11.34 -1.57 6.97
CA LYS A 100 -11.94 -1.12 5.70
C LYS A 100 -11.99 -2.20 4.61
N GLY A 101 -11.46 -3.40 4.86
CA GLY A 101 -11.54 -4.52 3.92
C GLY A 101 -10.27 -4.72 3.07
N PHE A 102 -9.18 -4.00 3.32
CA PHE A 102 -7.89 -4.26 2.67
C PHE A 102 -7.30 -5.59 3.14
N ARG A 103 -6.67 -6.35 2.23
CA ARG A 103 -6.15 -7.70 2.53
C ARG A 103 -4.75 -7.97 1.98
N LEU A 104 -4.21 -7.07 1.18
CA LEU A 104 -2.83 -7.14 0.71
C LEU A 104 -2.08 -5.88 1.17
N PHE A 105 -0.97 -6.08 1.87
CA PHE A 105 -0.21 -4.99 2.50
C PHE A 105 1.27 -5.08 2.15
N SER A 106 1.86 -3.94 1.79
CA SER A 106 3.29 -3.73 1.87
C SER A 106 3.61 -3.05 3.20
N VAL A 107 4.60 -3.56 3.91
CA VAL A 107 4.99 -3.04 5.23
C VAL A 107 6.23 -2.17 5.08
N GLY A 108 6.03 -0.86 5.12
CA GLY A 108 7.10 0.13 5.08
C GLY A 108 7.89 0.16 3.76
N ILE A 109 9.00 0.87 3.81
CA ILE A 109 10.00 0.97 2.74
C ILE A 109 11.35 0.54 3.34
N ASP A 110 12.16 -0.19 2.59
CA ASP A 110 13.44 -0.77 3.02
C ASP A 110 14.36 0.25 3.71
N SER A 111 14.54 1.42 3.11
CA SER A 111 15.34 2.50 3.66
C SER A 111 14.80 3.03 5.00
N MET A 112 13.48 3.15 5.16
CA MET A 112 12.87 3.58 6.41
C MET A 112 12.99 2.52 7.51
N LEU A 113 12.82 1.24 7.15
CA LEU A 113 13.00 0.12 8.07
C LEU A 113 14.44 0.04 8.57
N LEU A 114 15.41 0.16 7.65
CA LEU A 114 16.83 0.16 7.99
C LEU A 114 17.20 1.36 8.89
N GLN A 115 16.76 2.57 8.53
CA GLN A 115 16.98 3.77 9.35
C GLN A 115 16.36 3.63 10.75
N GLY A 116 15.16 3.06 10.84
CA GLY A 116 14.49 2.81 12.11
C GLY A 116 15.31 1.87 13.01
N ALA A 117 15.79 0.77 12.48
CA ALA A 117 16.64 -0.18 13.20
C ALA A 117 17.95 0.44 13.66
N LEU A 118 18.63 1.22 12.79
CA LEU A 118 19.86 1.94 13.13
C LEU A 118 19.64 2.98 14.21
N LYS A 119 18.58 3.80 14.13
CA LYS A 119 18.24 4.78 15.16
C LYS A 119 18.00 4.12 16.51
N GLN A 120 17.31 2.99 16.54
CA GLN A 120 17.09 2.24 17.77
C GLN A 120 18.41 1.77 18.39
N GLY A 121 19.32 1.17 17.62
CA GLY A 121 20.62 0.71 18.10
C GLY A 121 21.51 1.87 18.59
N ILE A 122 21.56 2.98 17.86
CA ILE A 122 22.30 4.18 18.27
C ILE A 122 21.71 4.76 19.55
N GLY A 123 20.41 4.81 19.69
CA GLY A 123 19.72 5.30 20.90
C GLY A 123 20.10 4.51 22.15
N VAL A 124 20.25 3.19 22.03
CA VAL A 124 20.75 2.36 23.14
C VAL A 124 22.18 2.76 23.55
N LEU A 125 23.09 2.91 22.58
CA LEU A 125 24.47 3.31 22.86
C LEU A 125 24.56 4.72 23.51
N GLN A 126 23.77 5.67 23.02
CA GLN A 126 23.70 7.01 23.59
C GLN A 126 23.20 7.01 25.03
N SER A 127 22.21 6.20 25.35
CA SER A 127 21.69 6.07 26.70
C SER A 127 22.71 5.49 27.69
N LEU A 128 23.58 4.58 27.25
CA LEU A 128 24.68 4.04 28.04
C LEU A 128 25.75 5.08 28.33
N ASP A 129 26.10 5.94 27.36
CA ASP A 129 27.08 7.02 27.54
C ASP A 129 26.57 8.08 28.55
N GLU A 130 25.29 8.45 28.47
CA GLU A 130 24.66 9.39 29.41
C GLU A 130 24.61 8.85 30.84
N SER A 131 24.31 7.56 31.00
CA SER A 131 24.32 6.92 32.33
C SER A 131 25.71 6.78 32.91
N GLY A 132 26.74 6.59 32.10
CA GLY A 132 28.15 6.57 32.49
C GLY A 132 28.68 7.94 32.97
N LYS A 133 28.10 9.03 32.45
CA LYS A 133 28.46 10.41 32.89
C LYS A 133 27.84 10.84 34.22
N LYS A 134 26.70 10.26 34.61
CA LYS A 134 26.02 10.54 35.88
C LYS A 134 26.66 9.83 37.09
N ASN A 135 27.50 8.83 36.84
CA ASN A 135 28.15 8.02 37.87
C ASN A 135 29.62 8.40 38.11
N LYS A 136 30.08 9.54 37.56
CA LYS A 136 31.38 10.18 37.84
C LYS A 136 31.15 11.51 38.53
#